data_740c50a4135a48855a54c2d8faec4d2c
#
_entry.id   740c50a4135a48855a54c2d8faec4d2c
#
_cell.length_a   1.000
_cell.length_b   1.000
_cell.length_c   1.000
_cell.angle_alpha   90.00
_cell.angle_beta   90.00
_cell.angle_gamma   90.00
#
_symmetry.space_group_name_H-M   'P 1'
#
loop_
_entity.id
_entity.type
_entity.pdbx_description
1 polymer ?
#
loop_
_entity_poly.entity_id
_entity_poly.type
_entity_poly.pdbx_seq_one_letter_code
_entity_poly.pdbx_strand_id
1 'polypeptide(L)'
;MEKQKKQFLGMLLVLAVLAAAYGGIHVYNQKQEEKEASEEEAEKLTVVDFKTDDVTAFSYVLGGQVYAYTKTDGEWTWDGDISLTLDTSQIDAMLDAVTGLTAESEITDGEDLAQYGLENPSGIITLTTADGTTTLQLGDKNAVTGQYYLKVAESDKIYLVSRDLSGTFSKTPQELLKEEETEEPESVDATEGVE
;
A
#
# COMPACT_ATOMS: atom_id res chain seq x y z
N MET A 1 -58.78 33.30 2.86
CA MET A 1 -57.65 32.79 3.68
C MET A 1 -57.55 31.25 3.73
N GLU A 2 -58.64 30.49 3.75
CA GLU A 2 -58.60 29.03 3.84
C GLU A 2 -58.08 28.33 2.56
N LYS A 3 -58.38 28.83 1.37
CA LYS A 3 -57.87 28.25 0.10
C LYS A 3 -56.36 28.31 -0.04
N GLN A 4 -55.72 29.41 0.40
CA GLN A 4 -54.27 29.60 0.38
C GLN A 4 -53.58 28.67 1.37
N LYS A 5 -54.15 28.45 2.56
CA LYS A 5 -53.59 27.50 3.55
C LYS A 5 -53.62 26.05 3.04
N LYS A 6 -54.68 25.65 2.33
CA LYS A 6 -54.78 24.30 1.73
C LYS A 6 -53.78 24.11 0.59
N GLN A 7 -53.52 25.14 -0.25
CA GLN A 7 -52.50 25.10 -1.31
C GLN A 7 -51.09 25.04 -0.72
N PHE A 8 -50.83 25.79 0.34
CA PHE A 8 -49.52 25.78 1.01
C PHE A 8 -49.23 24.42 1.68
N LEU A 9 -50.25 23.82 2.31
CA LEU A 9 -50.15 22.48 2.90
C LEU A 9 -49.90 21.40 1.84
N GLY A 10 -50.59 21.49 0.68
CA GLY A 10 -50.36 20.59 -0.46
C GLY A 10 -48.93 20.69 -1.03
N MET A 11 -48.39 21.92 -1.15
CA MET A 11 -47.02 22.14 -1.63
C MET A 11 -45.97 21.59 -0.65
N LEU A 12 -46.20 21.73 0.66
CA LEU A 12 -45.36 21.18 1.72
C LEU A 12 -45.33 19.63 1.68
N LEU A 13 -46.48 19.02 1.39
CA LEU A 13 -46.62 17.58 1.31
C LEU A 13 -45.86 17.03 0.09
N VAL A 14 -45.93 17.70 -1.07
CA VAL A 14 -45.19 17.36 -2.28
C VAL A 14 -43.68 17.49 -2.00
N LEU A 15 -43.24 18.55 -1.32
CA LEU A 15 -41.83 18.75 -0.98
C LEU A 15 -41.30 17.65 -0.04
N ALA A 16 -42.14 17.24 0.95
CA ALA A 16 -41.79 16.14 1.85
C ALA A 16 -41.66 14.81 1.12
N VAL A 17 -42.54 14.53 0.14
CA VAL A 17 -42.44 13.30 -0.71
C VAL A 17 -41.20 13.32 -1.58
N LEU A 18 -40.86 14.48 -2.17
CA LEU A 18 -39.65 14.61 -2.99
C LEU A 18 -38.39 14.46 -2.13
N ALA A 19 -38.36 15.02 -0.91
CA ALA A 19 -37.24 14.84 0.02
C ALA A 19 -37.09 13.38 0.46
N ALA A 20 -38.18 12.68 0.72
CA ALA A 20 -38.15 11.26 1.06
C ALA A 20 -37.70 10.38 -0.12
N ALA A 21 -38.14 10.69 -1.33
CA ALA A 21 -37.71 10.00 -2.54
C ALA A 21 -36.22 10.22 -2.82
N TYR A 22 -35.74 11.48 -2.66
CA TYR A 22 -34.32 11.81 -2.82
C TYR A 22 -33.46 11.08 -1.77
N GLY A 23 -33.87 11.10 -0.49
CA GLY A 23 -33.18 10.38 0.57
C GLY A 23 -33.16 8.87 0.33
N GLY A 24 -34.26 8.30 -0.16
CA GLY A 24 -34.35 6.87 -0.50
C GLY A 24 -33.40 6.47 -1.63
N ILE A 25 -33.34 7.28 -2.69
CA ILE A 25 -32.42 7.05 -3.81
C ILE A 25 -30.96 7.20 -3.36
N HIS A 26 -30.67 8.21 -2.54
CA HIS A 26 -29.31 8.43 -2.06
C HIS A 26 -28.80 7.27 -1.19
N VAL A 27 -29.62 6.78 -0.26
CA VAL A 27 -29.29 5.61 0.56
C VAL A 27 -29.18 4.32 -0.29
N TYR A 28 -30.02 4.17 -1.30
CA TYR A 28 -29.95 3.03 -2.20
C TYR A 28 -28.67 3.04 -3.01
N ASN A 29 -28.29 4.18 -3.60
CA ASN A 29 -27.03 4.29 -4.37
C ASN A 29 -25.80 4.07 -3.47
N GLN A 30 -25.79 4.63 -2.27
CA GLN A 30 -24.68 4.42 -1.32
C GLN A 30 -24.52 2.95 -0.95
N LYS A 31 -25.63 2.22 -0.72
CA LYS A 31 -25.57 0.78 -0.47
C LYS A 31 -25.17 -0.04 -1.68
N GLN A 32 -25.46 0.45 -2.88
CA GLN A 32 -25.03 -0.20 -4.12
C GLN A 32 -23.52 -0.03 -4.31
N GLU A 33 -23.00 1.20 -4.09
CA GLU A 33 -21.58 1.50 -4.15
C GLU A 33 -20.78 0.70 -3.10
N GLU A 34 -21.30 0.62 -1.85
CA GLU A 34 -20.67 -0.20 -0.79
C GLU A 34 -20.69 -1.71 -1.15
N LYS A 35 -21.74 -2.17 -1.80
CA LYS A 35 -21.86 -3.58 -2.21
C LYS A 35 -20.93 -3.90 -3.38
N GLU A 36 -20.88 -3.02 -4.39
CA GLU A 36 -19.97 -3.17 -5.53
C GLU A 36 -18.50 -3.12 -5.06
N ALA A 37 -18.13 -2.19 -4.18
CA ALA A 37 -16.79 -2.12 -3.59
C ALA A 37 -16.46 -3.39 -2.78
N SER A 38 -17.42 -3.94 -2.03
CA SER A 38 -17.24 -5.18 -1.26
C SER A 38 -17.14 -6.42 -2.17
N GLU A 39 -17.86 -6.45 -3.30
CA GLU A 39 -17.78 -7.53 -4.28
C GLU A 39 -16.45 -7.45 -5.06
N GLU A 40 -15.95 -6.25 -5.42
CA GLU A 40 -14.64 -6.05 -6.02
C GLU A 40 -13.51 -6.45 -5.07
N GLU A 41 -13.60 -6.16 -3.76
CA GLU A 41 -12.62 -6.63 -2.77
C GLU A 41 -12.68 -8.15 -2.56
N ALA A 42 -13.86 -8.75 -2.64
CA ALA A 42 -14.02 -10.20 -2.48
C ALA A 42 -13.49 -11.01 -3.69
N GLU A 43 -13.36 -10.39 -4.86
CA GLU A 43 -12.80 -11.01 -6.07
C GLU A 43 -11.26 -10.87 -6.15
N LYS A 44 -10.65 -10.05 -5.30
CA LYS A 44 -9.18 -9.89 -5.28
C LYS A 44 -8.49 -11.16 -4.80
N LEU A 45 -7.53 -11.60 -5.59
CA LEU A 45 -6.72 -12.77 -5.27
C LEU A 45 -5.62 -12.39 -4.28
N THR A 46 -5.54 -13.07 -3.14
CA THR A 46 -4.44 -12.87 -2.19
C THR A 46 -3.15 -13.45 -2.78
N VAL A 47 -2.13 -12.62 -2.91
CA VAL A 47 -0.79 -13.00 -3.38
C VAL A 47 0.16 -13.23 -2.20
N VAL A 48 0.09 -12.34 -1.21
CA VAL A 48 0.87 -12.41 0.04
C VAL A 48 -0.09 -12.37 1.22
N ASP A 49 -0.10 -13.42 2.03
CA ASP A 49 -1.04 -13.64 3.15
C ASP A 49 -0.33 -13.66 4.50
N PHE A 50 0.45 -12.63 4.80
CA PHE A 50 1.02 -12.38 6.12
C PHE A 50 1.14 -10.88 6.37
N LYS A 51 1.32 -10.49 7.62
CA LYS A 51 1.39 -9.10 8.06
C LYS A 51 2.84 -8.63 8.16
N THR A 52 3.03 -7.33 8.17
CA THR A 52 4.33 -6.68 8.38
C THR A 52 5.02 -7.14 9.66
N ASP A 53 4.26 -7.33 10.75
CA ASP A 53 4.79 -7.81 12.03
C ASP A 53 5.33 -9.25 11.97
N ASP A 54 4.89 -10.06 11.02
CA ASP A 54 5.35 -11.44 10.84
C ASP A 54 6.70 -11.51 10.12
N VAL A 55 7.13 -10.40 9.47
CA VAL A 55 8.38 -10.35 8.71
C VAL A 55 9.56 -10.19 9.65
N THR A 56 10.50 -11.13 9.60
CA THR A 56 11.71 -11.14 10.42
C THR A 56 12.97 -10.74 9.65
N ALA A 57 12.95 -10.91 8.33
CA ALA A 57 14.01 -10.43 7.43
C ALA A 57 13.43 -10.15 6.04
N PHE A 58 14.02 -9.24 5.32
CA PHE A 58 13.70 -9.03 3.92
C PHE A 58 14.92 -8.58 3.13
N SER A 59 14.86 -8.78 1.83
CA SER A 59 15.87 -8.23 0.91
C SER A 59 15.23 -7.82 -0.41
N TYR A 60 15.89 -6.92 -1.11
CA TYR A 60 15.52 -6.55 -2.48
C TYR A 60 16.75 -6.25 -3.33
N VAL A 61 16.56 -6.35 -4.65
CA VAL A 61 17.58 -6.04 -5.64
C VAL A 61 17.30 -4.67 -6.24
N LEU A 62 18.28 -3.77 -6.13
CA LEU A 62 18.24 -2.44 -6.72
C LEU A 62 19.56 -2.17 -7.46
N GLY A 63 19.46 -1.87 -8.77
CA GLY A 63 20.64 -1.61 -9.59
C GLY A 63 21.64 -2.79 -9.67
N GLY A 64 21.15 -4.01 -9.50
CA GLY A 64 21.98 -5.22 -9.48
C GLY A 64 22.64 -5.51 -8.13
N GLN A 65 22.41 -4.69 -7.11
CA GLN A 65 22.90 -4.89 -5.75
C GLN A 65 21.78 -5.42 -4.87
N VAL A 66 22.10 -6.37 -3.99
CA VAL A 66 21.18 -6.90 -2.98
C VAL A 66 21.31 -6.07 -1.70
N TYR A 67 20.20 -5.57 -1.21
CA TYR A 67 20.08 -4.94 0.10
C TYR A 67 19.26 -5.88 1.00
N ALA A 68 19.87 -6.38 2.07
CA ALA A 68 19.27 -7.32 3.00
C ALA A 68 19.16 -6.68 4.39
N TYR A 69 18.04 -6.93 5.05
CA TYR A 69 17.70 -6.37 6.35
C TYR A 69 17.17 -7.46 7.27
N THR A 70 17.57 -7.39 8.54
CA THR A 70 17.14 -8.32 9.58
C THR A 70 16.52 -7.56 10.75
N LYS A 71 15.39 -8.07 11.28
CA LYS A 71 14.71 -7.50 12.46
C LYS A 71 15.17 -8.22 13.70
N THR A 72 15.71 -7.48 14.68
CA THR A 72 16.14 -8.01 15.98
C THR A 72 15.56 -7.11 17.06
N ASP A 73 14.87 -7.72 18.04
CA ASP A 73 14.22 -7.00 19.16
C ASP A 73 13.30 -5.84 18.71
N GLY A 74 12.70 -5.96 17.53
CA GLY A 74 11.78 -4.98 16.96
C GLY A 74 12.45 -3.89 16.13
N GLU A 75 13.76 -3.86 16.04
CA GLU A 75 14.53 -2.89 15.25
C GLU A 75 15.09 -3.52 13.97
N TRP A 76 15.09 -2.76 12.89
CA TRP A 76 15.66 -3.17 11.61
C TRP A 76 17.13 -2.78 11.51
N THR A 77 17.95 -3.71 11.05
CA THR A 77 19.36 -3.47 10.73
C THR A 77 19.64 -3.84 9.28
N TRP A 78 20.52 -3.08 8.61
CA TRP A 78 21.02 -3.47 7.30
C TRP A 78 22.22 -4.40 7.45
N ASP A 79 22.18 -5.56 6.82
CA ASP A 79 23.22 -6.59 6.97
C ASP A 79 24.59 -6.16 6.40
N GLY A 80 24.62 -5.16 5.52
CA GLY A 80 25.86 -4.59 4.98
C GLY A 80 26.62 -3.68 5.95
N ASP A 81 25.91 -3.03 6.87
CA ASP A 81 26.46 -2.23 7.96
C ASP A 81 25.46 -2.10 9.12
N ILE A 82 25.63 -2.94 10.12
CA ILE A 82 24.77 -3.01 11.31
C ILE A 82 24.92 -1.82 12.25
N SER A 83 25.89 -0.92 12.02
CA SER A 83 26.08 0.28 12.84
C SER A 83 25.13 1.43 12.47
N LEU A 84 24.47 1.32 11.32
CA LEU A 84 23.50 2.32 10.87
C LEU A 84 22.19 2.20 11.65
N THR A 85 21.73 3.32 12.18
CA THR A 85 20.41 3.42 12.81
C THR A 85 19.37 3.71 11.74
N LEU A 86 18.53 2.73 11.45
CA LEU A 86 17.48 2.83 10.43
C LEU A 86 16.18 3.37 11.04
N ASP A 87 15.39 4.03 10.21
CA ASP A 87 14.04 4.42 10.53
C ASP A 87 13.08 3.23 10.32
N THR A 88 12.76 2.56 11.43
CA THR A 88 11.86 1.40 11.44
C THR A 88 10.50 1.74 10.82
N SER A 89 9.98 2.94 11.01
CA SER A 89 8.68 3.33 10.46
C SER A 89 8.68 3.43 8.93
N GLN A 90 9.78 3.88 8.34
CA GLN A 90 9.93 3.88 6.88
C GLN A 90 10.02 2.46 6.31
N ILE A 91 10.72 1.56 7.00
CA ILE A 91 10.84 0.16 6.61
C ILE A 91 9.49 -0.55 6.74
N ASP A 92 8.80 -0.36 7.86
CA ASP A 92 7.47 -0.94 8.06
C ASP A 92 6.48 -0.45 6.99
N ALA A 93 6.53 0.84 6.62
CA ALA A 93 5.71 1.38 5.51
C ALA A 93 6.06 0.76 4.13
N MET A 94 7.34 0.43 3.89
CA MET A 94 7.74 -0.31 2.69
C MET A 94 7.16 -1.74 2.71
N LEU A 95 7.22 -2.41 3.85
CA LEU A 95 6.69 -3.76 4.02
C LEU A 95 5.18 -3.80 3.94
N ASP A 96 4.47 -2.80 4.46
CA ASP A 96 3.00 -2.65 4.33
C ASP A 96 2.55 -2.56 2.87
N ALA A 97 3.44 -2.15 1.97
CA ALA A 97 3.13 -2.13 0.55
C ALA A 97 3.08 -3.52 -0.08
N VAL A 98 3.72 -4.51 0.51
CA VAL A 98 3.84 -5.87 -0.06
C VAL A 98 3.14 -6.92 0.79
N THR A 99 3.01 -6.71 2.10
CA THR A 99 2.26 -7.60 2.98
C THR A 99 0.75 -7.44 2.75
N GLY A 100 0.01 -8.55 2.80
CA GLY A 100 -1.41 -8.55 2.44
C GLY A 100 -1.68 -8.13 0.98
N LEU A 101 -0.71 -8.32 0.08
CA LEU A 101 -0.83 -7.95 -1.32
C LEU A 101 -1.91 -8.77 -2.01
N THR A 102 -2.80 -8.09 -2.70
CA THR A 102 -3.83 -8.70 -3.53
C THR A 102 -3.62 -8.37 -5.01
N ALA A 103 -4.07 -9.27 -5.89
CA ALA A 103 -4.07 -9.08 -7.34
C ALA A 103 -5.50 -8.90 -7.86
N GLU A 104 -5.63 -8.12 -8.92
CA GLU A 104 -6.89 -7.91 -9.65
C GLU A 104 -7.22 -9.13 -10.54
N SER A 105 -6.19 -9.81 -11.03
CA SER A 105 -6.33 -10.99 -11.86
C SER A 105 -5.07 -11.85 -11.85
N GLU A 106 -5.21 -13.12 -12.27
CA GLU A 106 -4.10 -14.05 -12.48
C GLU A 106 -4.07 -14.57 -13.91
N ILE A 107 -2.88 -14.90 -14.38
CA ILE A 107 -2.60 -15.56 -15.66
C ILE A 107 -2.01 -16.91 -15.33
N THR A 108 -2.70 -17.99 -15.73
CA THR A 108 -2.29 -19.37 -15.42
C THR A 108 -1.49 -20.04 -16.55
N ASP A 109 -1.61 -19.54 -17.77
CA ASP A 109 -0.97 -20.11 -18.98
C ASP A 109 0.16 -19.21 -19.52
N GLY A 110 0.86 -18.49 -18.62
CA GLY A 110 1.95 -17.57 -18.97
C GLY A 110 3.25 -18.28 -19.29
N GLU A 111 3.32 -19.06 -20.39
CA GLU A 111 4.52 -19.81 -20.79
C GLU A 111 5.69 -18.90 -21.20
N ASP A 112 5.42 -17.73 -21.79
CA ASP A 112 6.42 -16.77 -22.23
C ASP A 112 6.59 -15.63 -21.21
N LEU A 113 7.51 -15.83 -20.25
CA LEU A 113 7.80 -14.84 -19.20
C LEU A 113 8.40 -13.53 -19.76
N ALA A 114 8.98 -13.54 -20.96
CA ALA A 114 9.58 -12.36 -21.56
C ALA A 114 8.54 -11.27 -21.86
N GLN A 115 7.32 -11.65 -22.28
CA GLN A 115 6.24 -10.70 -22.57
C GLN A 115 5.72 -9.95 -21.34
N TYR A 116 6.02 -10.45 -20.14
CA TYR A 116 5.62 -9.85 -18.85
C TYR A 116 6.79 -9.17 -18.14
N GLY A 117 8.00 -9.16 -18.75
CA GLY A 117 9.23 -8.69 -18.10
C GLY A 117 9.72 -9.59 -16.97
N LEU A 118 9.27 -10.84 -16.90
CA LEU A 118 9.56 -11.79 -15.82
C LEU A 118 10.70 -12.78 -16.15
N GLU A 119 11.18 -12.80 -17.39
CA GLU A 119 12.41 -13.54 -17.75
C GLU A 119 13.65 -12.88 -17.12
N ASN A 120 13.66 -11.54 -17.10
CA ASN A 120 14.66 -10.72 -16.42
C ASN A 120 13.92 -9.67 -15.56
N PRO A 121 13.45 -10.04 -14.38
CA PRO A 121 12.60 -9.17 -13.57
C PRO A 121 13.28 -7.86 -13.21
N SER A 122 12.53 -6.77 -13.25
CA SER A 122 13.03 -5.42 -12.95
C SER A 122 13.41 -5.26 -11.48
N GLY A 123 12.88 -6.11 -10.60
CA GLY A 123 13.20 -6.20 -9.19
C GLY A 123 12.86 -7.57 -8.62
N ILE A 124 13.53 -7.91 -7.55
CA ILE A 124 13.26 -9.13 -6.77
C ILE A 124 13.14 -8.69 -5.31
N ILE A 125 12.05 -9.10 -4.65
CA ILE A 125 11.83 -8.86 -3.24
C ILE A 125 11.70 -10.21 -2.55
N THR A 126 12.46 -10.42 -1.50
CA THR A 126 12.41 -11.64 -0.69
C THR A 126 12.00 -11.28 0.72
N LEU A 127 10.98 -11.95 1.24
CA LEU A 127 10.40 -11.73 2.56
C LEU A 127 10.52 -13.03 3.36
N THR A 128 11.01 -12.96 4.58
CA THR A 128 11.18 -14.10 5.49
C THR A 128 10.31 -13.90 6.72
N THR A 129 9.50 -14.92 7.02
CA THR A 129 8.68 -15.01 8.22
C THR A 129 9.07 -16.26 9.00
N ALA A 130 8.42 -16.53 10.14
CA ALA A 130 8.61 -17.77 10.89
C ALA A 130 8.18 -19.00 10.09
N ASP A 131 7.23 -18.86 9.15
CA ASP A 131 6.65 -19.95 8.37
C ASP A 131 7.44 -20.26 7.09
N GLY A 132 8.34 -19.35 6.66
CA GLY A 132 9.17 -19.56 5.49
C GLY A 132 9.55 -18.28 4.75
N THR A 133 9.98 -18.47 3.52
CA THR A 133 10.46 -17.36 2.66
C THR A 133 9.59 -17.26 1.42
N THR A 134 9.13 -16.05 1.11
CA THR A 134 8.39 -15.72 -0.12
C THR A 134 9.24 -14.81 -0.99
N THR A 135 9.44 -15.17 -2.25
CA THR A 135 10.18 -14.35 -3.22
C THR A 135 9.24 -13.87 -4.32
N LEU A 136 9.21 -12.56 -4.51
CA LEU A 136 8.41 -11.86 -5.51
C LEU A 136 9.33 -11.36 -6.63
N GLN A 137 8.97 -11.65 -7.88
CA GLN A 137 9.62 -11.17 -9.08
C GLN A 137 8.74 -10.09 -9.71
N LEU A 138 9.31 -8.90 -9.91
CA LEU A 138 8.61 -7.74 -10.44
C LEU A 138 8.83 -7.66 -11.95
N GLY A 139 7.74 -7.77 -12.70
CA GLY A 139 7.72 -7.65 -14.15
C GLY A 139 7.44 -6.23 -14.62
N ASP A 140 7.08 -6.12 -15.89
CA ASP A 140 6.79 -4.86 -16.55
C ASP A 140 5.42 -4.30 -16.16
N LYS A 141 5.22 -3.01 -16.44
CA LYS A 141 3.92 -2.36 -16.36
C LYS A 141 3.09 -2.68 -17.59
N ASN A 142 1.87 -3.16 -17.40
CA ASN A 142 0.91 -3.34 -18.48
C ASN A 142 0.47 -1.98 -19.03
N ALA A 143 0.75 -1.71 -20.30
CA ALA A 143 0.49 -0.42 -20.95
C ALA A 143 -1.01 -0.12 -21.13
N VAL A 144 -1.88 -1.15 -21.08
CA VAL A 144 -3.33 -1.01 -21.29
C VAL A 144 -4.04 -0.76 -19.96
N THR A 145 -3.74 -1.56 -18.94
CA THR A 145 -4.43 -1.50 -17.64
C THR A 145 -3.72 -0.59 -16.64
N GLY A 146 -2.42 -0.33 -16.83
CA GLY A 146 -1.58 0.42 -15.89
C GLY A 146 -1.13 -0.39 -14.67
N GLN A 147 -1.51 -1.65 -14.58
CA GLN A 147 -1.13 -2.59 -13.53
C GLN A 147 0.27 -3.15 -13.79
N TYR A 148 0.86 -3.80 -12.79
CA TYR A 148 2.20 -4.39 -12.88
C TYR A 148 2.10 -5.91 -12.86
N TYR A 149 2.91 -6.58 -13.68
CA TYR A 149 3.05 -8.01 -13.62
C TYR A 149 3.93 -8.42 -12.45
N LEU A 150 3.51 -9.45 -11.74
CA LEU A 150 4.21 -9.97 -10.58
C LEU A 150 4.11 -11.49 -10.55
N LYS A 151 5.18 -12.16 -10.14
CA LYS A 151 5.22 -13.61 -9.98
C LYS A 151 5.78 -13.96 -8.60
N VAL A 152 5.13 -14.87 -7.89
CA VAL A 152 5.74 -15.57 -6.75
C VAL A 152 6.67 -16.63 -7.31
N ALA A 153 7.93 -16.66 -6.88
CA ALA A 153 8.98 -17.47 -7.54
C ALA A 153 8.63 -18.96 -7.70
N GLU A 154 7.97 -19.55 -6.70
CA GLU A 154 7.59 -20.97 -6.69
C GLU A 154 6.19 -21.24 -7.27
N SER A 155 5.53 -20.22 -7.81
CA SER A 155 4.21 -20.34 -8.43
C SER A 155 4.30 -20.32 -9.95
N ASP A 156 3.45 -21.08 -10.64
CA ASP A 156 3.30 -20.99 -12.09
C ASP A 156 2.38 -19.82 -12.51
N LYS A 157 1.80 -19.12 -11.54
CA LYS A 157 0.86 -18.02 -11.77
C LYS A 157 1.59 -16.70 -11.91
N ILE A 158 1.11 -15.87 -12.82
CA ILE A 158 1.49 -14.47 -12.96
C ILE A 158 0.29 -13.63 -12.49
N TYR A 159 0.55 -12.64 -11.68
CA TYR A 159 -0.46 -11.77 -11.10
C TYR A 159 -0.40 -10.37 -11.72
N LEU A 160 -1.55 -9.71 -11.83
CA LEU A 160 -1.63 -8.27 -12.12
C LEU A 160 -1.99 -7.54 -10.83
N VAL A 161 -1.10 -6.67 -10.39
CA VAL A 161 -1.25 -5.88 -9.17
C VAL A 161 -1.28 -4.39 -9.49
N SER A 162 -2.11 -3.63 -8.79
CA SER A 162 -2.21 -2.18 -8.99
C SER A 162 -1.07 -1.42 -8.32
N ARG A 163 -0.36 -2.04 -7.38
CA ARG A 163 0.67 -1.40 -6.57
C ARG A 163 2.03 -1.41 -7.27
N ASP A 164 2.69 -0.24 -7.33
CA ASP A 164 4.07 -0.12 -7.82
C ASP A 164 5.07 -0.49 -6.70
N LEU A 165 5.46 -1.76 -6.67
CA LEU A 165 6.45 -2.25 -5.71
C LEU A 165 7.87 -1.83 -6.11
N SER A 166 8.17 -1.63 -7.39
CA SER A 166 9.49 -1.20 -7.84
C SER A 166 9.84 0.19 -7.28
N GLY A 167 8.88 1.12 -7.29
CA GLY A 167 9.05 2.44 -6.68
C GLY A 167 9.22 2.37 -5.16
N THR A 168 8.46 1.48 -4.50
CA THR A 168 8.52 1.31 -3.05
C THR A 168 9.89 0.75 -2.60
N PHE A 169 10.43 -0.24 -3.31
CA PHE A 169 11.72 -0.89 -3.00
C PHE A 169 12.88 -0.31 -3.82
N SER A 170 12.89 1.02 -4.00
CA SER A 170 13.93 1.75 -4.73
C SER A 170 14.90 2.55 -3.83
N LYS A 171 14.74 2.47 -2.52
CA LYS A 171 15.56 3.21 -1.55
C LYS A 171 16.86 2.49 -1.24
N THR A 172 17.93 3.25 -1.07
CA THR A 172 19.19 2.76 -0.51
C THR A 172 19.15 2.76 1.03
N PRO A 173 20.03 2.02 1.72
CA PRO A 173 20.10 2.07 3.19
C PRO A 173 20.31 3.46 3.77
N GLN A 174 21.03 4.34 3.05
CA GLN A 174 21.28 5.72 3.46
C GLN A 174 20.02 6.59 3.44
N GLU A 175 19.07 6.28 2.57
CA GLU A 175 17.76 6.96 2.48
C GLU A 175 16.75 6.44 3.53
N LEU A 176 17.11 5.37 4.22
CA LEU A 176 16.34 4.76 5.30
C LEU A 176 16.94 5.06 6.69
N LEU A 177 17.92 5.98 6.80
CA LEU A 177 18.45 6.38 8.08
C LEU A 177 17.41 7.17 8.88
N LYS A 178 17.43 6.95 10.20
CA LYS A 178 16.67 7.77 11.14
C LYS A 178 17.25 9.18 11.12
N GLU A 179 16.40 10.19 10.87
CA GLU A 179 16.81 11.59 10.99
C GLU A 179 17.18 11.87 12.44
N GLU A 180 18.39 12.40 12.67
CA GLU A 180 18.78 12.94 13.97
C GLU A 180 17.94 14.19 14.21
N GLU A 181 17.15 14.21 15.29
CA GLU A 181 16.52 15.45 15.76
C GLU A 181 17.64 16.44 16.07
N THR A 182 17.81 17.43 15.19
CA THR A 182 18.68 18.57 15.46
C THR A 182 18.03 19.35 16.58
N GLU A 183 18.47 19.14 17.83
CA GLU A 183 18.11 20.01 18.94
C GLU A 183 18.50 21.44 18.54
N GLU A 184 17.48 22.28 18.27
CA GLU A 184 17.69 23.72 18.14
C GLU A 184 18.40 24.18 19.39
N PRO A 185 19.55 24.88 19.33
CA PRO A 185 20.24 25.39 20.51
C PRO A 185 19.29 26.37 21.20
N GLU A 186 18.86 25.99 22.40
CA GLU A 186 18.09 26.84 23.32
C GLU A 186 18.77 28.20 23.38
N SER A 187 18.11 29.23 22.85
CA SER A 187 18.59 30.61 22.92
C SER A 187 18.64 31.01 24.38
N VAL A 188 19.86 30.97 24.96
CA VAL A 188 20.12 31.56 26.26
C VAL A 188 19.93 33.06 26.12
N ASP A 189 18.78 33.54 26.60
CA ASP A 189 18.48 34.94 26.79
C ASP A 189 19.46 35.49 27.88
N ALA A 190 20.57 36.11 27.41
CA ALA A 190 21.49 36.84 28.25
C ALA A 190 20.84 38.17 28.64
N THR A 191 20.07 38.16 29.71
CA THR A 191 19.66 39.37 30.38
C THR A 191 20.86 39.89 31.15
N GLU A 192 21.68 40.72 30.53
CA GLU A 192 22.63 41.59 31.22
C GLU A 192 21.87 42.71 31.94
N GLY A 193 21.78 42.58 33.26
CA GLY A 193 21.47 43.70 34.13
C GLY A 193 22.68 44.67 34.18
N VAL A 194 22.43 45.89 33.77
CA VAL A 194 23.34 47.01 33.98
C VAL A 194 22.80 47.87 35.14
N GLU A 195 23.58 47.98 36.18
CA GLU A 195 23.57 49.14 37.07
C GLU A 195 24.37 50.30 36.49
#